data_dc5186ad7a8a7c22aefd58f879af01ed
#
_entry.id   dc5186ad7a8a7c22aefd58f879af01ed
#
_cell.length_a   1.000
_cell.length_b   1.000
_cell.length_c   1.000
_cell.angle_alpha   90.00
_cell.angle_beta   90.00
_cell.angle_gamma   90.00
#
_symmetry.space_group_name_H-M   'P 1'
#
loop_
_entity.id
_entity.type
_entity.pdbx_description
1 polymer ?
#
loop_
_entity_poly.entity_id
_entity_poly.type
_entity_poly.pdbx_seq_one_letter_code
_entity_poly.pdbx_strand_id
1 'polypeptide(L)'
;MSNLPFLLEIGTEEIPDWMIVPALGQLRDSVQALLDGHGLQGKVSWVDATPRRLALRADGIIERQPDSKEVKKGPPIAGGQRAAEGFAKKQGIPVESLTQEGGYFVGVKMVTGRAAADILAADLARLIRKIQWPKTMYWTGGKTGPRFIRPIRWLVALLGGNVVPFEIAGVQSGAVTRGHRKLGASSVPVTVENYRDSLAASGVILAAADRRRKIETEIAGLLEGTGLKVHADADLLDTLVFITEHPTPILGGFDPQYLELPSEVLVTVMRHHQKYFSVEGADGKLAPNFIAVMNTNADPEGLVRRGNERVLRARFNDARFFWQVDQQKKLADRVADLASVTFQAKLGSYLEKT
;
A
#
# COMPACT_ATOMS: atom_id res chain seq x y z
N MET A 1 15.72 27.13 -14.40
CA MET A 1 14.39 26.52 -14.26
C MET A 1 14.29 26.00 -12.83
N SER A 2 13.21 26.33 -12.10
CA SER A 2 13.02 25.85 -10.73
C SER A 2 12.76 24.36 -10.76
N ASN A 3 13.49 23.59 -9.94
CA ASN A 3 13.27 22.17 -9.74
C ASN A 3 12.32 22.02 -8.56
N LEU A 4 11.09 21.56 -8.81
CA LEU A 4 10.04 21.45 -7.82
C LEU A 4 9.99 20.03 -7.23
N PRO A 5 9.81 19.89 -5.90
CA PRO A 5 9.46 18.62 -5.29
C PRO A 5 7.96 18.35 -5.46
N PHE A 6 7.59 17.09 -5.59
CA PHE A 6 6.21 16.61 -5.68
C PHE A 6 5.93 15.60 -4.58
N LEU A 7 4.78 15.76 -3.93
CA LEU A 7 4.25 14.83 -2.94
C LEU A 7 2.90 14.31 -3.41
N LEU A 8 2.71 13.01 -3.37
CA LEU A 8 1.43 12.35 -3.58
C LEU A 8 1.12 11.45 -2.39
N GLU A 9 -0.07 11.56 -1.81
CA GLU A 9 -0.62 10.62 -0.84
C GLU A 9 -2.01 10.17 -1.26
N ILE A 10 -2.24 8.86 -1.23
CA ILE A 10 -3.53 8.22 -1.46
C ILE A 10 -3.97 7.64 -0.12
N GLY A 11 -4.88 8.34 0.55
CA GLY A 11 -5.42 7.93 1.84
C GLY A 11 -6.65 7.03 1.67
N THR A 12 -6.65 5.88 2.35
CA THR A 12 -7.69 4.84 2.19
C THR A 12 -8.16 4.30 3.56
N GLU A 13 -9.13 3.41 3.54
CA GLU A 13 -9.32 2.45 4.62
C GLU A 13 -8.22 1.37 4.54
N GLU A 14 -8.10 0.50 5.56
CA GLU A 14 -6.95 -0.41 5.72
C GLU A 14 -6.78 -1.35 4.53
N ILE A 15 -5.63 -1.20 3.85
CA ILE A 15 -5.17 -2.09 2.77
C ILE A 15 -4.58 -3.35 3.41
N PRO A 16 -4.90 -4.55 2.91
CA PRO A 16 -4.23 -5.77 3.35
C PRO A 16 -2.71 -5.69 3.16
N ASP A 17 -1.95 -6.07 4.19
CA ASP A 17 -0.49 -5.98 4.27
C ASP A 17 0.24 -6.47 3.02
N TRP A 18 -0.08 -7.68 2.57
CA TRP A 18 0.54 -8.32 1.41
C TRP A 18 0.28 -7.63 0.06
N MET A 19 -0.69 -6.72 -0.01
CA MET A 19 -1.00 -5.95 -1.20
C MET A 19 -0.24 -4.61 -1.27
N ILE A 20 0.32 -4.14 -0.16
CA ILE A 20 0.91 -2.80 -0.06
C ILE A 20 2.19 -2.69 -0.89
N VAL A 21 3.15 -3.60 -0.68
CA VAL A 21 4.46 -3.54 -1.36
C VAL A 21 4.32 -3.61 -2.88
N PRO A 22 3.54 -4.54 -3.47
CA PRO A 22 3.30 -4.54 -4.92
C PRO A 22 2.64 -3.25 -5.44
N ALA A 23 1.72 -2.65 -4.66
CA ALA A 23 1.07 -1.40 -5.05
C ALA A 23 2.03 -0.21 -5.02
N LEU A 24 2.95 -0.15 -4.04
CA LEU A 24 4.00 0.88 -3.99
C LEU A 24 4.94 0.79 -5.20
N GLY A 25 5.33 -0.41 -5.61
CA GLY A 25 6.13 -0.62 -6.82
C GLY A 25 5.43 -0.07 -8.06
N GLN A 26 4.16 -0.43 -8.26
CA GLN A 26 3.36 0.06 -9.38
C GLN A 26 3.18 1.59 -9.35
N LEU A 27 2.94 2.17 -8.17
CA LEU A 27 2.79 3.61 -8.01
C LEU A 27 4.08 4.34 -8.39
N ARG A 28 5.23 3.88 -7.88
CA ARG A 28 6.56 4.41 -8.22
C ARG A 28 6.81 4.38 -9.72
N ASP A 29 6.66 3.20 -10.32
CA ASP A 29 6.99 2.99 -11.72
C ASP A 29 6.04 3.77 -12.65
N SER A 30 4.76 3.87 -12.29
CA SER A 30 3.77 4.62 -13.05
C SER A 30 3.99 6.14 -12.97
N VAL A 31 4.34 6.67 -11.81
CA VAL A 31 4.68 8.11 -11.67
C VAL A 31 5.99 8.41 -12.38
N GLN A 32 7.01 7.57 -12.26
CA GLN A 32 8.27 7.76 -12.98
C GLN A 32 8.05 7.74 -14.49
N ALA A 33 7.27 6.79 -15.00
CA ALA A 33 6.92 6.72 -16.43
C ALA A 33 6.12 7.95 -16.91
N LEU A 34 5.26 8.51 -16.07
CA LEU A 34 4.56 9.76 -16.36
C LEU A 34 5.55 10.92 -16.50
N LEU A 35 6.48 11.07 -15.54
CA LEU A 35 7.49 12.15 -15.57
C LEU A 35 8.40 12.01 -16.79
N ASP A 36 8.90 10.82 -17.07
CA ASP A 36 9.79 10.54 -18.20
C ASP A 36 9.05 10.75 -19.54
N GLY A 37 7.82 10.23 -19.67
CA GLY A 37 7.02 10.33 -20.88
C GLY A 37 6.64 11.76 -21.27
N HIS A 38 6.58 12.65 -20.29
CA HIS A 38 6.34 14.07 -20.50
C HIS A 38 7.61 14.93 -20.45
N GLY A 39 8.79 14.34 -20.29
CA GLY A 39 10.06 15.06 -20.22
C GLY A 39 10.16 16.02 -19.04
N LEU A 40 9.52 15.69 -17.91
CA LEU A 40 9.49 16.55 -16.72
C LEU A 40 10.75 16.43 -15.84
N GLN A 41 11.72 15.59 -16.20
CA GLN A 41 13.04 15.39 -15.57
C GLN A 41 13.04 14.86 -14.13
N GLY A 42 11.93 14.93 -13.40
CA GLY A 42 11.84 14.53 -12.01
C GLY A 42 12.16 13.05 -11.78
N LYS A 43 12.62 12.75 -10.56
CA LYS A 43 12.88 11.38 -10.10
C LYS A 43 12.08 11.07 -8.83
N VAL A 44 11.46 9.90 -8.80
CA VAL A 44 10.84 9.39 -7.58
C VAL A 44 11.95 9.08 -6.57
N SER A 45 11.97 9.83 -5.47
CA SER A 45 13.00 9.74 -4.43
C SER A 45 12.66 8.73 -3.36
N TRP A 46 11.38 8.58 -3.03
CA TRP A 46 10.91 7.53 -2.14
C TRP A 46 9.43 7.20 -2.35
N VAL A 47 9.07 5.96 -1.98
CA VAL A 47 7.69 5.51 -1.76
C VAL A 47 7.61 4.85 -0.40
N ASP A 48 6.53 5.08 0.32
CA ASP A 48 6.27 4.49 1.63
C ASP A 48 4.77 4.30 1.84
N ALA A 49 4.39 3.45 2.79
CA ALA A 49 3.00 3.20 3.09
C ALA A 49 2.77 2.87 4.57
N THR A 50 1.55 3.09 4.98
CA THR A 50 0.94 2.49 6.17
C THR A 50 -0.28 1.68 5.72
N PRO A 51 -0.98 0.94 6.61
CA PRO A 51 -2.22 0.27 6.20
C PRO A 51 -3.25 1.22 5.58
N ARG A 52 -3.20 2.51 5.89
CA ARG A 52 -4.22 3.50 5.48
C ARG A 52 -3.75 4.49 4.42
N ARG A 53 -2.52 4.39 3.91
CA ARG A 53 -1.99 5.31 2.91
C ARG A 53 -0.89 4.72 2.06
N LEU A 54 -0.85 5.16 0.81
CA LEU A 54 0.32 5.02 -0.07
C LEU A 54 0.85 6.42 -0.29
N ALA A 55 2.13 6.64 -0.09
CA ALA A 55 2.77 7.95 -0.26
C ALA A 55 3.99 7.86 -1.18
N LEU A 56 4.23 8.93 -1.94
CA LEU A 56 5.32 9.04 -2.88
C LEU A 56 5.86 10.47 -2.87
N ARG A 57 7.18 10.60 -2.96
CA ARG A 57 7.83 11.87 -3.27
C ARG A 57 8.67 11.71 -4.53
N ALA A 58 8.64 12.74 -5.36
CA ALA A 58 9.57 12.92 -6.49
C ALA A 58 10.23 14.30 -6.39
N ASP A 59 11.47 14.38 -6.78
CA ASP A 59 12.25 15.62 -6.73
C ASP A 59 12.79 15.98 -8.11
N GLY A 60 13.10 17.26 -8.32
CA GLY A 60 13.73 17.74 -9.56
C GLY A 60 12.76 17.91 -10.73
N ILE A 61 11.45 18.05 -10.49
CA ILE A 61 10.47 18.25 -11.55
C ILE A 61 10.59 19.69 -12.09
N ILE A 62 10.78 19.83 -13.40
CA ILE A 62 10.75 21.15 -14.04
C ILE A 62 9.32 21.68 -14.08
N GLU A 63 9.18 22.99 -13.86
CA GLU A 63 7.88 23.66 -13.76
C GLU A 63 7.05 23.56 -15.05
N ARG A 64 7.74 23.47 -16.20
CA ARG A 64 7.12 23.41 -17.52
C ARG A 64 7.95 22.57 -18.48
N GLN A 65 7.31 21.81 -19.36
CA GLN A 65 7.97 21.13 -20.46
C GLN A 65 8.70 22.15 -21.34
N PRO A 66 9.89 21.82 -21.88
CA PRO A 66 10.48 22.63 -22.92
C PRO A 66 9.58 22.64 -24.16
N ASP A 67 9.58 23.78 -24.88
CA ASP A 67 8.93 23.84 -26.18
C ASP A 67 9.56 22.84 -27.13
N SER A 68 8.75 22.16 -27.93
CA SER A 68 9.19 21.13 -28.85
C SER A 68 8.85 21.48 -30.30
N LYS A 69 9.65 20.93 -31.21
CA LYS A 69 9.40 21.05 -32.66
C LYS A 69 8.77 19.76 -33.15
N GLU A 70 7.55 19.83 -33.65
CA GLU A 70 6.87 18.70 -34.24
C GLU A 70 6.98 18.80 -35.77
N VAL A 71 7.71 17.86 -36.36
CA VAL A 71 7.84 17.78 -37.82
C VAL A 71 6.61 17.10 -38.41
N LYS A 72 5.86 17.80 -39.25
CA LYS A 72 4.66 17.30 -39.93
C LYS A 72 4.95 17.09 -41.41
N LYS A 73 4.83 15.84 -41.86
CA LYS A 73 4.90 15.50 -43.30
C LYS A 73 3.59 15.89 -43.96
N GLY A 74 3.66 16.71 -44.99
CA GLY A 74 2.54 17.20 -45.76
C GLY A 74 2.30 16.45 -47.07
N PRO A 75 1.59 17.06 -48.01
CA PRO A 75 1.30 16.47 -49.33
C PRO A 75 2.57 16.42 -50.22
N PRO A 76 2.56 15.58 -51.28
CA PRO A 76 3.62 15.54 -52.24
C PRO A 76 3.80 16.92 -52.92
N ILE A 77 5.03 17.27 -53.24
CA ILE A 77 5.39 18.55 -53.95
C ILE A 77 4.62 18.67 -55.28
N ALA A 78 4.38 17.55 -55.94
CA ALA A 78 3.57 17.51 -57.19
C ALA A 78 2.14 18.08 -57.02
N GLY A 79 1.61 18.17 -55.78
CA GLY A 79 0.31 18.79 -55.48
C GLY A 79 0.32 20.32 -55.61
N GLY A 80 1.48 20.92 -55.80
CA GLY A 80 1.68 22.34 -56.02
C GLY A 80 1.36 23.24 -54.82
N GLN A 81 1.39 24.54 -55.07
CA GLN A 81 1.27 25.58 -54.04
C GLN A 81 -0.08 25.50 -53.27
N ARG A 82 -1.17 25.20 -53.97
CA ARG A 82 -2.51 25.11 -53.35
C ARG A 82 -2.58 23.96 -52.27
N ALA A 83 -1.87 22.86 -52.52
CA ALA A 83 -1.78 21.77 -51.55
C ALA A 83 -0.91 22.15 -50.34
N ALA A 84 0.18 22.89 -50.59
CA ALA A 84 1.04 23.44 -49.53
C ALA A 84 0.28 24.41 -48.62
N GLU A 85 -0.46 25.38 -49.22
CA GLU A 85 -1.31 26.32 -48.47
C GLU A 85 -2.39 25.66 -47.65
N GLY A 86 -3.09 24.66 -48.23
CA GLY A 86 -4.09 23.87 -47.51
C GLY A 86 -3.49 23.12 -46.31
N PHE A 87 -2.32 22.54 -46.49
CA PHE A 87 -1.60 21.84 -45.40
C PHE A 87 -1.13 22.83 -44.32
N ALA A 88 -0.50 23.92 -44.68
CA ALA A 88 -0.04 24.97 -43.80
C ALA A 88 -1.18 25.52 -42.94
N LYS A 89 -2.32 25.85 -43.55
CA LYS A 89 -3.52 26.33 -42.87
C LYS A 89 -4.08 25.27 -41.88
N LYS A 90 -4.14 24.01 -42.30
CA LYS A 90 -4.62 22.91 -41.42
C LYS A 90 -3.73 22.68 -40.21
N GLN A 91 -2.43 22.88 -40.37
CA GLN A 91 -1.47 22.66 -39.25
C GLN A 91 -1.21 23.94 -38.43
N GLY A 92 -1.69 25.11 -38.87
CA GLY A 92 -1.42 26.40 -38.24
C GLY A 92 0.07 26.81 -38.39
N ILE A 93 0.67 26.50 -39.55
CA ILE A 93 2.07 26.75 -39.85
C ILE A 93 2.09 27.82 -40.96
N PRO A 94 2.97 28.85 -40.90
CA PRO A 94 3.15 29.79 -42.02
C PRO A 94 3.59 29.03 -43.28
N VAL A 95 3.00 29.35 -44.43
CA VAL A 95 3.35 28.69 -45.70
C VAL A 95 4.82 28.86 -46.05
N GLU A 96 5.37 30.01 -45.74
CA GLU A 96 6.76 30.39 -45.99
C GLU A 96 7.77 29.55 -45.16
N SER A 97 7.28 28.93 -44.07
CA SER A 97 8.12 28.10 -43.20
C SER A 97 8.12 26.61 -43.64
N LEU A 98 7.37 26.26 -44.67
CA LEU A 98 7.38 24.90 -45.23
C LEU A 98 8.70 24.65 -45.96
N THR A 99 9.29 23.50 -45.66
CA THR A 99 10.46 22.97 -46.38
C THR A 99 10.05 21.82 -47.29
N GLN A 100 10.92 21.44 -48.22
CA GLN A 100 10.71 20.30 -49.08
C GLN A 100 11.72 19.21 -48.77
N GLU A 101 11.25 18.03 -48.42
CA GLU A 101 12.08 16.89 -48.04
C GLU A 101 11.47 15.59 -48.58
N GLY A 102 12.27 14.76 -49.24
CA GLY A 102 11.87 13.48 -49.75
C GLY A 102 10.65 13.50 -50.70
N GLY A 103 10.49 14.59 -51.46
CA GLY A 103 9.35 14.73 -52.42
C GLY A 103 8.04 15.22 -51.77
N TYR A 104 8.07 15.65 -50.52
CA TYR A 104 6.93 16.15 -49.78
C TYR A 104 7.19 17.53 -49.17
N PHE A 105 6.10 18.27 -48.97
CA PHE A 105 6.17 19.46 -48.11
C PHE A 105 6.30 19.01 -46.64
N VAL A 106 7.17 19.69 -45.92
CA VAL A 106 7.40 19.41 -44.50
C VAL A 106 7.26 20.72 -43.72
N GLY A 107 6.41 20.69 -42.69
CA GLY A 107 6.22 21.86 -41.81
C GLY A 107 6.73 21.55 -40.41
N VAL A 108 7.33 22.52 -39.76
CA VAL A 108 7.73 22.45 -38.37
C VAL A 108 6.75 23.28 -37.55
N LYS A 109 5.97 22.57 -36.71
CA LYS A 109 5.07 23.22 -35.76
C LYS A 109 5.76 23.33 -34.40
N MET A 110 5.83 24.56 -33.88
CA MET A 110 6.23 24.75 -32.47
C MET A 110 5.08 24.36 -31.56
N VAL A 111 5.33 23.44 -30.66
CA VAL A 111 4.39 23.02 -29.62
C VAL A 111 4.88 23.57 -28.31
N THR A 112 4.12 24.50 -27.76
CA THR A 112 4.41 25.09 -26.45
C THR A 112 4.32 24.03 -25.35
N GLY A 113 5.35 23.91 -24.53
CA GLY A 113 5.37 22.99 -23.41
C GLY A 113 4.24 23.27 -22.42
N ARG A 114 3.67 22.24 -21.84
CA ARG A 114 2.61 22.32 -20.82
C ARG A 114 3.23 22.49 -19.44
N ALA A 115 2.52 23.14 -18.52
CA ALA A 115 2.93 23.20 -17.13
C ALA A 115 2.88 21.80 -16.49
N ALA A 116 3.85 21.49 -15.63
CA ALA A 116 3.91 20.21 -14.94
C ALA A 116 2.66 19.96 -14.08
N ALA A 117 2.15 21.00 -13.43
CA ALA A 117 0.90 20.92 -12.65
C ALA A 117 -0.29 20.47 -13.50
N ASP A 118 -0.43 20.99 -14.73
CA ASP A 118 -1.53 20.62 -15.64
C ASP A 118 -1.42 19.18 -16.12
N ILE A 119 -0.20 18.69 -16.37
CA ILE A 119 0.07 17.32 -16.78
C ILE A 119 -0.28 16.37 -15.63
N LEU A 120 0.20 16.65 -14.43
CA LEU A 120 -0.09 15.84 -13.23
C LEU A 120 -1.59 15.83 -12.94
N ALA A 121 -2.26 16.98 -12.95
CA ALA A 121 -3.70 17.09 -12.74
C ALA A 121 -4.51 16.23 -13.72
N ALA A 122 -4.12 16.20 -14.99
CA ALA A 122 -4.81 15.44 -16.03
C ALA A 122 -4.63 13.92 -15.89
N ASP A 123 -3.47 13.47 -15.40
CA ASP A 123 -3.08 12.06 -15.49
C ASP A 123 -3.14 11.29 -14.15
N LEU A 124 -2.99 11.95 -12.99
CA LEU A 124 -2.89 11.28 -11.68
C LEU A 124 -4.13 10.43 -11.36
N ALA A 125 -5.33 10.93 -11.58
CA ALA A 125 -6.54 10.17 -11.31
C ALA A 125 -6.62 8.87 -12.12
N ARG A 126 -6.19 8.90 -13.38
CA ARG A 126 -6.12 7.73 -14.26
C ARG A 126 -5.03 6.77 -13.82
N LEU A 127 -3.85 7.28 -13.46
CA LEU A 127 -2.70 6.51 -12.99
C LEU A 127 -3.05 5.75 -11.70
N ILE A 128 -3.61 6.42 -10.70
CA ILE A 128 -4.01 5.80 -9.43
C ILE A 128 -5.02 4.68 -9.64
N ARG A 129 -6.03 4.89 -10.49
CA ARG A 129 -7.03 3.87 -10.80
C ARG A 129 -6.50 2.67 -11.58
N LYS A 130 -5.34 2.79 -12.22
CA LYS A 130 -4.67 1.70 -12.94
C LYS A 130 -3.85 0.76 -12.06
N ILE A 131 -3.62 1.09 -10.79
CA ILE A 131 -2.95 0.17 -9.85
C ILE A 131 -3.73 -1.15 -9.83
N GLN A 132 -3.03 -2.24 -10.14
CA GLN A 132 -3.61 -3.57 -10.19
C GLN A 132 -3.66 -4.18 -8.80
N TRP A 133 -4.84 -4.59 -8.39
CA TRP A 133 -5.09 -5.23 -7.10
C TRP A 133 -5.60 -6.65 -7.33
N PRO A 134 -5.11 -7.67 -6.60
CA PRO A 134 -5.62 -9.03 -6.69
C PRO A 134 -7.12 -9.15 -6.39
N LYS A 135 -7.62 -8.26 -5.52
CA LYS A 135 -9.04 -8.09 -5.21
C LYS A 135 -9.36 -6.59 -5.16
N THR A 136 -10.57 -6.23 -5.50
CA THR A 136 -11.08 -4.86 -5.40
C THR A 136 -12.48 -4.88 -4.83
N MET A 137 -12.92 -3.75 -4.29
CA MET A 137 -14.29 -3.54 -3.86
C MET A 137 -14.90 -2.30 -4.52
N TYR A 138 -16.22 -2.31 -4.63
CA TYR A 138 -17.00 -1.11 -4.93
C TYR A 138 -17.39 -0.47 -3.60
N TRP A 139 -17.27 0.86 -3.47
CA TRP A 139 -17.63 1.51 -2.21
C TRP A 139 -18.83 2.45 -2.30
N THR A 140 -19.35 2.68 -3.51
CA THR A 140 -20.59 3.43 -3.77
C THR A 140 -21.26 2.86 -5.03
N GLY A 141 -22.59 3.06 -5.17
CA GLY A 141 -23.28 2.75 -6.40
C GLY A 141 -23.38 1.26 -6.78
N GLY A 142 -23.24 0.35 -5.83
CA GLY A 142 -23.28 -1.09 -6.09
C GLY A 142 -22.15 -1.52 -7.04
N LYS A 143 -22.42 -2.42 -7.99
CA LYS A 143 -21.42 -2.95 -8.93
C LYS A 143 -20.99 -1.97 -10.03
N THR A 144 -21.59 -0.81 -10.11
CA THR A 144 -21.30 0.24 -11.12
C THR A 144 -20.47 1.39 -10.56
N GLY A 145 -20.26 1.42 -9.25
CA GLY A 145 -19.50 2.47 -8.57
C GLY A 145 -17.98 2.40 -8.79
N PRO A 146 -17.24 3.33 -8.19
CA PRO A 146 -15.79 3.32 -8.25
C PRO A 146 -15.19 2.08 -7.60
N ARG A 147 -14.11 1.57 -8.20
CA ARG A 147 -13.37 0.38 -7.74
C ARG A 147 -11.97 0.74 -7.29
N PHE A 148 -11.61 0.28 -6.11
CA PHE A 148 -10.24 0.28 -5.61
C PHE A 148 -10.10 -0.85 -4.58
N ILE A 149 -8.93 -1.06 -3.97
CA ILE A 149 -8.76 -2.08 -2.92
C ILE A 149 -9.58 -1.76 -1.68
N ARG A 150 -9.61 -0.47 -1.31
CA ARG A 150 -10.42 0.09 -0.20
C ARG A 150 -10.93 1.47 -0.61
N PRO A 151 -11.98 1.99 0.01
CA PRO A 151 -12.44 3.35 -0.25
C PRO A 151 -11.34 4.38 -0.06
N ILE A 152 -11.11 5.23 -1.05
CA ILE A 152 -10.24 6.39 -0.93
C ILE A 152 -10.98 7.41 -0.05
N ARG A 153 -10.27 7.97 0.94
CA ARG A 153 -10.83 8.88 1.94
C ARG A 153 -10.27 10.28 1.89
N TRP A 154 -9.05 10.43 1.42
CA TRP A 154 -8.41 11.73 1.18
C TRP A 154 -7.30 11.57 0.14
N LEU A 155 -6.92 12.68 -0.47
CA LEU A 155 -5.83 12.76 -1.43
C LEU A 155 -4.98 13.99 -1.09
N VAL A 156 -3.66 13.82 -1.04
CA VAL A 156 -2.72 14.94 -1.00
C VAL A 156 -1.92 14.91 -2.30
N ALA A 157 -1.86 16.05 -2.98
CA ALA A 157 -1.01 16.20 -4.16
C ALA A 157 -0.46 17.62 -4.20
N LEU A 158 0.84 17.75 -4.01
CA LEU A 158 1.54 19.03 -3.92
C LEU A 158 2.72 19.04 -4.88
N LEU A 159 2.80 20.08 -5.71
CA LEU A 159 3.98 20.38 -6.54
C LEU A 159 4.59 21.69 -6.04
N GLY A 160 5.76 21.60 -5.40
CA GLY A 160 6.28 22.74 -4.63
C GLY A 160 5.28 23.16 -3.56
N GLY A 161 4.94 24.43 -3.50
CA GLY A 161 3.97 24.98 -2.56
C GLY A 161 2.50 24.89 -2.99
N ASN A 162 2.19 24.35 -4.18
CA ASN A 162 0.86 24.43 -4.78
C ASN A 162 0.18 23.07 -4.85
N VAL A 163 -1.14 23.07 -4.64
CA VAL A 163 -1.97 21.88 -4.82
C VAL A 163 -2.10 21.56 -6.31
N VAL A 164 -1.88 20.31 -6.68
CA VAL A 164 -2.21 19.75 -8.00
C VAL A 164 -3.65 19.26 -7.95
N PRO A 165 -4.61 19.95 -8.60
CA PRO A 165 -6.03 19.64 -8.47
C PRO A 165 -6.43 18.43 -9.31
N PHE A 166 -6.95 17.39 -8.68
CA PHE A 166 -7.66 16.29 -9.35
C PHE A 166 -8.65 15.63 -8.38
N GLU A 167 -9.50 14.76 -8.92
CA GLU A 167 -10.53 14.09 -8.15
C GLU A 167 -10.61 12.59 -8.48
N ILE A 168 -10.88 11.78 -7.47
CA ILE A 168 -11.24 10.36 -7.63
C ILE A 168 -12.50 10.09 -6.83
N ALA A 169 -13.60 9.79 -7.52
CA ALA A 169 -14.87 9.34 -6.93
C ALA A 169 -15.41 10.29 -5.83
N GLY A 170 -15.38 11.58 -6.11
CA GLY A 170 -15.84 12.63 -5.19
C GLY A 170 -14.81 13.07 -4.15
N VAL A 171 -13.61 12.45 -4.13
CA VAL A 171 -12.53 12.87 -3.24
C VAL A 171 -11.57 13.77 -4.00
N GLN A 172 -11.52 15.03 -3.63
CA GLN A 172 -10.60 16.02 -4.21
C GLN A 172 -9.24 15.99 -3.54
N SER A 173 -8.19 16.25 -4.33
CA SER A 173 -6.84 16.44 -3.82
C SER A 173 -6.71 17.77 -3.08
N GLY A 174 -5.80 17.81 -2.10
CA GLY A 174 -5.55 18.99 -1.29
C GLY A 174 -4.18 18.96 -0.63
N ALA A 175 -4.03 19.77 0.42
CA ALA A 175 -2.84 19.86 1.26
C ALA A 175 -3.10 19.41 2.70
N VAL A 176 -4.06 18.50 2.90
CA VAL A 176 -4.47 18.05 4.23
C VAL A 176 -4.46 16.53 4.28
N THR A 177 -3.64 15.97 5.16
CA THR A 177 -3.62 14.53 5.47
C THR A 177 -4.36 14.24 6.78
N ARG A 178 -4.34 12.99 7.21
CA ARG A 178 -4.94 12.51 8.47
C ARG A 178 -3.88 11.85 9.34
N GLY A 179 -3.89 12.16 10.62
CA GLY A 179 -3.08 11.49 11.62
C GLY A 179 -3.59 10.08 11.94
N HIS A 180 -2.95 9.45 12.91
CA HIS A 180 -3.37 8.18 13.47
C HIS A 180 -4.78 8.30 14.08
N ARG A 181 -5.63 7.28 13.87
CA ARG A 181 -7.05 7.34 14.27
C ARG A 181 -7.30 7.65 15.75
N LYS A 182 -6.39 7.21 16.63
CA LYS A 182 -6.51 7.42 18.08
C LYS A 182 -5.52 8.42 18.64
N LEU A 183 -4.33 8.53 18.04
CA LEU A 183 -3.22 9.33 18.59
C LEU A 183 -3.09 10.69 17.90
N GLY A 184 -3.66 10.86 16.73
CA GLY A 184 -3.46 12.03 15.89
C GLY A 184 -4.75 12.78 15.55
N ALA A 185 -4.57 13.95 14.95
CA ALA A 185 -5.67 14.77 14.45
C ALA A 185 -6.29 14.17 13.18
N SER A 186 -7.58 14.36 12.99
CA SER A 186 -8.30 13.94 11.78
C SER A 186 -8.01 14.83 10.56
N SER A 187 -7.38 15.98 10.75
CA SER A 187 -7.02 16.97 9.73
C SER A 187 -5.66 17.55 10.07
N VAL A 188 -4.66 17.29 9.22
CA VAL A 188 -3.27 17.71 9.40
C VAL A 188 -2.81 18.43 8.12
N PRO A 189 -2.70 19.77 8.16
CA PRO A 189 -2.13 20.51 7.02
C PRO A 189 -0.68 20.14 6.80
N VAL A 190 -0.30 19.95 5.53
CA VAL A 190 1.05 19.52 5.15
C VAL A 190 1.60 20.31 3.97
N THR A 191 2.92 20.42 3.93
CA THR A 191 3.70 20.79 2.74
C THR A 191 4.54 19.60 2.31
N VAL A 192 5.23 19.72 1.17
CA VAL A 192 6.13 18.64 0.73
C VAL A 192 7.27 18.42 1.72
N GLU A 193 7.75 19.49 2.36
CA GLU A 193 8.89 19.50 3.26
C GLU A 193 8.53 18.91 4.63
N ASN A 194 7.39 19.32 5.20
CA ASN A 194 7.02 18.95 6.57
C ASN A 194 6.17 17.66 6.67
N TYR A 195 5.89 17.00 5.56
CA TYR A 195 4.92 15.89 5.51
C TYR A 195 5.23 14.77 6.50
N ARG A 196 6.48 14.29 6.52
CA ARG A 196 6.88 13.21 7.44
C ARG A 196 6.82 13.63 8.90
N ASP A 197 7.29 14.82 9.20
CA ASP A 197 7.31 15.37 10.57
C ASP A 197 5.88 15.62 11.08
N SER A 198 5.00 16.13 10.23
CA SER A 198 3.59 16.35 10.56
C SER A 198 2.85 15.03 10.82
N LEU A 199 3.15 13.98 10.06
CA LEU A 199 2.63 12.64 10.32
C LEU A 199 3.16 12.08 11.63
N ALA A 200 4.46 12.19 11.90
CA ALA A 200 5.09 11.72 13.14
C ALA A 200 4.49 12.42 14.37
N ALA A 201 4.33 13.76 14.32
CA ALA A 201 3.67 14.55 15.36
C ALA A 201 2.19 14.15 15.53
N SER A 202 1.57 13.57 14.52
CA SER A 202 0.19 13.07 14.54
C SER A 202 0.10 11.55 14.74
N GLY A 203 1.14 10.93 15.34
CA GLY A 203 1.16 9.53 15.76
C GLY A 203 1.29 8.52 14.61
N VAL A 204 1.77 8.92 13.44
CA VAL A 204 2.00 8.04 12.28
C VAL A 204 3.48 7.95 11.96
N ILE A 205 4.04 6.77 12.06
CA ILE A 205 5.38 6.45 11.58
C ILE A 205 5.25 6.00 10.11
N LEU A 206 5.54 6.89 9.17
CA LEU A 206 5.32 6.62 7.75
C LEU A 206 6.26 5.54 7.20
N ALA A 207 7.55 5.63 7.52
CA ALA A 207 8.54 4.74 6.95
C ALA A 207 8.41 3.32 7.52
N ALA A 208 8.21 2.33 6.65
CA ALA A 208 8.13 0.92 7.03
C ALA A 208 9.39 0.43 7.77
N ALA A 209 10.57 0.90 7.33
CA ALA A 209 11.84 0.59 7.97
C ALA A 209 11.92 1.10 9.42
N ASP A 210 11.33 2.27 9.72
CA ASP A 210 11.33 2.83 11.06
C ASP A 210 10.35 2.08 11.97
N ARG A 211 9.19 1.67 11.45
CA ARG A 211 8.26 0.80 12.19
C ARG A 211 8.88 -0.54 12.52
N ARG A 212 9.58 -1.16 11.55
CA ARG A 212 10.34 -2.39 11.77
C ARG A 212 11.35 -2.24 12.89
N ARG A 213 12.22 -1.24 12.80
CA ARG A 213 13.26 -0.95 13.81
C ARG A 213 12.65 -0.72 15.18
N LYS A 214 11.54 0.03 15.25
CA LYS A 214 10.82 0.26 16.52
C LYS A 214 10.32 -1.05 17.12
N ILE A 215 9.68 -1.93 16.34
CA ILE A 215 9.21 -3.23 16.81
C ILE A 215 10.37 -4.05 17.34
N GLU A 216 11.46 -4.20 16.58
CA GLU A 216 12.63 -5.00 16.95
C GLU A 216 13.30 -4.46 18.21
N THR A 217 13.52 -3.15 18.27
CA THR A 217 14.18 -2.49 19.43
C THR A 217 13.33 -2.61 20.70
N GLU A 218 12.02 -2.39 20.60
CA GLU A 218 11.14 -2.46 21.77
C GLU A 218 10.92 -3.90 22.23
N ILE A 219 10.87 -4.89 21.32
CA ILE A 219 10.89 -6.32 21.70
C ILE A 219 12.16 -6.67 22.47
N ALA A 220 13.32 -6.25 21.99
CA ALA A 220 14.59 -6.47 22.67
C ALA A 220 14.58 -5.88 24.08
N GLY A 221 14.10 -4.65 24.24
CA GLY A 221 13.97 -4.00 25.55
C GLY A 221 12.98 -4.70 26.48
N LEU A 222 11.84 -5.20 25.97
CA LEU A 222 10.87 -5.96 26.77
C LEU A 222 11.43 -7.28 27.32
N LEU A 223 12.36 -7.89 26.61
CA LEU A 223 12.96 -9.18 26.97
C LEU A 223 14.28 -9.06 27.71
N GLU A 224 14.84 -7.87 27.83
CA GLU A 224 16.11 -7.63 28.52
C GLU A 224 16.03 -8.09 30.00
N GLY A 225 17.00 -8.88 30.44
CA GLY A 225 17.07 -9.41 31.79
C GLY A 225 16.07 -10.50 32.15
N THR A 226 15.15 -10.87 31.24
CA THR A 226 14.13 -11.91 31.52
C THR A 226 14.61 -13.32 31.25
N GLY A 227 15.70 -13.52 30.52
CA GLY A 227 16.14 -14.82 30.01
C GLY A 227 15.29 -15.36 28.86
N LEU A 228 14.29 -14.60 28.39
CA LEU A 228 13.43 -14.96 27.29
C LEU A 228 13.99 -14.48 25.95
N LYS A 229 13.59 -15.15 24.86
CA LYS A 229 13.92 -14.76 23.49
C LYS A 229 12.67 -14.85 22.61
N VAL A 230 12.54 -13.91 21.69
CA VAL A 230 11.48 -14.02 20.66
C VAL A 230 11.84 -15.12 19.67
N HIS A 231 10.88 -15.97 19.35
CA HIS A 231 11.02 -16.89 18.22
C HIS A 231 11.00 -16.08 16.92
N ALA A 232 12.10 -16.11 16.16
CA ALA A 232 12.26 -15.30 14.96
C ALA A 232 11.23 -15.67 13.88
N ASP A 233 10.44 -14.70 13.44
CA ASP A 233 9.44 -14.83 12.37
C ASP A 233 9.43 -13.56 11.51
N ALA A 234 10.20 -13.59 10.43
CA ALA A 234 10.34 -12.43 9.54
C ALA A 234 9.04 -12.09 8.81
N ASP A 235 8.26 -13.10 8.41
CA ASP A 235 6.99 -12.89 7.71
C ASP A 235 5.94 -12.25 8.62
N LEU A 236 5.92 -12.66 9.90
CA LEU A 236 5.04 -12.04 10.90
C LEU A 236 5.46 -10.60 11.17
N LEU A 237 6.76 -10.34 11.27
CA LEU A 237 7.28 -8.98 11.42
C LEU A 237 6.88 -8.10 10.23
N ASP A 238 7.02 -8.60 9.01
CA ASP A 238 6.58 -7.90 7.80
C ASP A 238 5.08 -7.58 7.84
N THR A 239 4.26 -8.55 8.20
CA THR A 239 2.82 -8.34 8.40
C THR A 239 2.56 -7.22 9.40
N LEU A 240 3.18 -7.25 10.59
CA LEU A 240 2.98 -6.28 11.67
C LEU A 240 3.42 -4.86 11.27
N VAL A 241 4.49 -4.74 10.50
CA VAL A 241 4.95 -3.47 9.93
C VAL A 241 3.89 -2.83 9.03
N PHE A 242 3.15 -3.64 8.26
CA PHE A 242 2.17 -3.13 7.30
C PHE A 242 0.72 -3.10 7.81
N ILE A 243 0.41 -3.64 9.00
CA ILE A 243 -0.91 -3.50 9.64
C ILE A 243 -0.95 -2.44 10.74
N THR A 244 0.17 -1.78 11.04
CA THR A 244 0.27 -0.74 12.07
C THR A 244 0.77 0.58 11.50
N GLU A 245 0.34 1.70 12.10
CA GLU A 245 0.86 3.05 11.86
C GLU A 245 1.76 3.51 13.02
N HIS A 246 1.51 2.98 14.23
CA HIS A 246 2.27 3.26 15.45
C HIS A 246 2.44 1.97 16.25
N PRO A 247 3.35 1.09 15.82
CA PRO A 247 3.55 -0.19 16.48
C PRO A 247 4.15 -0.02 17.88
N THR A 248 3.59 -0.73 18.86
CA THR A 248 4.11 -0.81 20.22
C THR A 248 3.97 -2.24 20.74
N PRO A 249 5.07 -2.98 20.88
CA PRO A 249 5.06 -4.32 21.42
C PRO A 249 4.66 -4.35 22.89
N ILE A 250 3.95 -5.40 23.30
CA ILE A 250 3.65 -5.72 24.69
C ILE A 250 3.91 -7.20 24.94
N LEU A 251 4.46 -7.51 26.11
CA LEU A 251 4.67 -8.87 26.60
C LEU A 251 3.43 -9.29 27.40
N GLY A 252 2.80 -10.39 26.95
CA GLY A 252 1.69 -11.05 27.65
C GLY A 252 2.06 -12.47 28.06
N GLY A 253 1.20 -13.09 28.86
CA GLY A 253 1.37 -14.46 29.34
C GLY A 253 0.12 -15.32 29.13
N PHE A 254 0.30 -16.61 29.23
CA PHE A 254 -0.78 -17.59 29.28
C PHE A 254 -0.49 -18.69 30.30
N ASP A 255 -1.52 -19.45 30.68
CA ASP A 255 -1.37 -20.50 31.68
C ASP A 255 -0.40 -21.58 31.19
N PRO A 256 0.65 -21.91 31.97
CA PRO A 256 1.64 -22.93 31.62
C PRO A 256 1.04 -24.31 31.31
N GLN A 257 -0.17 -24.65 31.79
CA GLN A 257 -0.85 -25.89 31.46
C GLN A 257 -1.02 -26.13 29.95
N TYR A 258 -1.07 -25.05 29.14
CA TYR A 258 -1.21 -25.23 27.70
C TYR A 258 0.09 -25.71 27.03
N LEU A 259 1.25 -25.63 27.71
CA LEU A 259 2.50 -26.19 27.20
C LEU A 259 2.52 -27.72 27.12
N GLU A 260 1.47 -28.40 27.67
CA GLU A 260 1.23 -29.83 27.43
C GLU A 260 0.80 -30.13 25.99
N LEU A 261 0.29 -29.12 25.26
CA LEU A 261 -0.03 -29.23 23.84
C LEU A 261 1.27 -29.16 23.01
N PRO A 262 1.29 -29.76 21.81
CA PRO A 262 2.41 -29.60 20.91
C PRO A 262 2.71 -28.12 20.65
N SER A 263 3.99 -27.76 20.67
CA SER A 263 4.45 -26.39 20.46
C SER A 263 3.97 -25.81 19.14
N GLU A 264 3.93 -26.62 18.09
CA GLU A 264 3.45 -26.26 16.74
C GLU A 264 1.99 -25.79 16.74
N VAL A 265 1.14 -26.42 17.57
CA VAL A 265 -0.27 -26.03 17.72
C VAL A 265 -0.35 -24.63 18.34
N LEU A 266 0.40 -24.40 19.44
CA LEU A 266 0.41 -23.14 20.16
C LEU A 266 0.99 -22.00 19.28
N VAL A 267 2.11 -22.25 18.62
CA VAL A 267 2.76 -21.27 17.70
C VAL A 267 1.81 -20.95 16.55
N THR A 268 1.15 -21.93 15.96
CA THR A 268 0.18 -21.73 14.87
C THR A 268 -0.97 -20.83 15.31
N VAL A 269 -1.54 -21.07 16.49
CA VAL A 269 -2.62 -20.24 17.05
C VAL A 269 -2.14 -18.80 17.28
N MET A 270 -1.00 -18.61 17.91
CA MET A 270 -0.42 -17.28 18.16
C MET A 270 -0.14 -16.53 16.84
N ARG A 271 0.55 -17.16 15.90
CA ARG A 271 0.99 -16.58 14.65
C ARG A 271 -0.17 -16.28 13.69
N HIS A 272 -0.96 -17.27 13.37
CA HIS A 272 -1.96 -17.15 12.30
C HIS A 272 -3.25 -16.48 12.74
N HIS A 273 -3.72 -16.78 13.98
CA HIS A 273 -4.98 -16.26 14.45
C HIS A 273 -4.87 -14.90 15.13
N GLN A 274 -3.77 -14.65 15.83
CA GLN A 274 -3.62 -13.44 16.66
C GLN A 274 -2.52 -12.49 16.21
N LYS A 275 -1.62 -12.91 15.31
CA LYS A 275 -0.45 -12.13 14.89
C LYS A 275 0.48 -11.82 16.07
N TYR A 276 0.70 -12.80 16.95
CA TYR A 276 1.63 -12.70 18.08
C TYR A 276 2.90 -13.48 17.79
N PHE A 277 4.02 -12.95 18.25
CA PHE A 277 5.25 -13.71 18.32
C PHE A 277 5.20 -14.66 19.52
N SER A 278 5.63 -15.88 19.33
CA SER A 278 5.96 -16.80 20.40
C SER A 278 7.30 -16.43 21.05
N VAL A 279 7.46 -16.85 22.30
CA VAL A 279 8.64 -16.55 23.12
C VAL A 279 9.21 -17.86 23.61
N GLU A 280 10.55 -17.97 23.64
CA GLU A 280 11.31 -19.12 24.08
C GLU A 280 12.05 -18.81 25.37
N GLY A 281 12.19 -19.79 26.23
CA GLY A 281 13.05 -19.72 27.41
C GLY A 281 14.54 -19.91 27.08
N ALA A 282 15.38 -19.81 28.09
CA ALA A 282 16.82 -20.04 27.95
C ALA A 282 17.18 -21.46 27.49
N ASP A 283 16.29 -22.43 27.70
CA ASP A 283 16.41 -23.81 27.26
C ASP A 283 15.99 -24.04 25.78
N GLY A 284 15.58 -22.99 25.09
CA GLY A 284 15.11 -23.02 23.70
C GLY A 284 13.70 -23.61 23.52
N LYS A 285 12.98 -23.89 24.62
CA LYS A 285 11.59 -24.34 24.57
C LYS A 285 10.62 -23.16 24.60
N LEU A 286 9.42 -23.40 24.08
CA LEU A 286 8.34 -22.41 24.12
C LEU A 286 8.06 -22.01 25.59
N ALA A 287 8.12 -20.73 25.89
CA ALA A 287 7.76 -20.14 27.18
C ALA A 287 6.24 -19.80 27.20
N PRO A 288 5.61 -19.74 28.39
CA PRO A 288 4.20 -19.36 28.49
C PRO A 288 3.97 -17.86 28.32
N ASN A 289 4.64 -17.29 27.32
CA ASN A 289 4.61 -15.88 26.99
C ASN A 289 4.41 -15.65 25.50
N PHE A 290 3.92 -14.47 25.16
CA PHE A 290 3.78 -14.02 23.78
C PHE A 290 4.05 -12.52 23.66
N ILE A 291 4.39 -12.06 22.49
CA ILE A 291 4.48 -10.63 22.19
C ILE A 291 3.40 -10.26 21.17
N ALA A 292 2.53 -9.34 21.56
CA ALA A 292 1.58 -8.70 20.67
C ALA A 292 2.06 -7.29 20.32
N VAL A 293 1.80 -6.83 19.10
CA VAL A 293 2.13 -5.47 18.66
C VAL A 293 0.84 -4.67 18.54
N MET A 294 0.68 -3.70 19.42
CA MET A 294 -0.43 -2.76 19.39
C MET A 294 -0.24 -1.73 18.27
N ASN A 295 -1.34 -1.16 17.80
CA ASN A 295 -1.33 0.04 16.97
C ASN A 295 -1.74 1.26 17.80
N THR A 296 -0.97 1.56 18.85
CA THR A 296 -1.17 2.69 19.77
C THR A 296 0.11 2.88 20.61
N ASN A 297 0.23 3.99 21.33
CA ASN A 297 1.47 4.38 22.02
C ASN A 297 1.71 3.68 23.35
N ALA A 298 0.69 3.23 24.07
CA ALA A 298 0.86 2.67 25.40
C ALA A 298 -0.36 1.83 25.85
N ASP A 299 -0.13 0.97 26.86
CA ASP A 299 -1.14 0.23 27.62
C ASP A 299 -0.91 0.38 29.13
N PRO A 300 -1.02 1.61 29.69
CA PRO A 300 -0.64 1.90 31.07
C PRO A 300 -1.44 1.10 32.11
N GLU A 301 -2.71 0.80 31.81
CA GLU A 301 -3.57 0.02 32.68
C GLU A 301 -3.50 -1.50 32.40
N GLY A 302 -2.75 -1.93 31.41
CA GLY A 302 -2.67 -3.32 30.96
C GLY A 302 -3.99 -3.89 30.41
N LEU A 303 -4.88 -3.03 29.94
CA LEU A 303 -6.19 -3.46 29.41
C LEU A 303 -6.05 -4.23 28.10
N VAL A 304 -5.17 -3.75 27.22
CA VAL A 304 -4.90 -4.42 25.93
C VAL A 304 -4.21 -5.75 26.17
N ARG A 305 -3.21 -5.79 27.05
CA ARG A 305 -2.52 -7.01 27.45
C ARG A 305 -3.51 -8.05 27.98
N ARG A 306 -4.31 -7.72 29.00
CA ARG A 306 -5.30 -8.63 29.58
C ARG A 306 -6.36 -9.08 28.55
N GLY A 307 -6.73 -8.17 27.63
CA GLY A 307 -7.63 -8.51 26.51
C GLY A 307 -7.04 -9.58 25.60
N ASN A 308 -5.78 -9.44 25.22
CA ASN A 308 -5.05 -10.40 24.39
C ASN A 308 -4.84 -11.74 25.10
N GLU A 309 -4.48 -11.73 26.37
CA GLU A 309 -4.37 -12.95 27.22
C GLU A 309 -5.69 -13.71 27.30
N ARG A 310 -6.81 -12.99 27.45
CA ARG A 310 -8.15 -13.59 27.49
C ARG A 310 -8.54 -14.23 26.15
N VAL A 311 -8.27 -13.56 25.03
CA VAL A 311 -8.54 -14.11 23.69
C VAL A 311 -7.68 -15.35 23.44
N LEU A 312 -6.38 -15.27 23.78
CA LEU A 312 -5.46 -16.39 23.59
C LEU A 312 -5.87 -17.61 24.41
N ARG A 313 -6.33 -17.41 25.66
CA ARG A 313 -6.88 -18.47 26.51
C ARG A 313 -8.06 -19.18 25.84
N ALA A 314 -8.99 -18.43 25.26
CA ALA A 314 -10.14 -19.01 24.55
C ALA A 314 -9.67 -19.86 23.35
N ARG A 315 -8.72 -19.36 22.57
CA ARG A 315 -8.15 -20.09 21.43
C ARG A 315 -7.38 -21.34 21.82
N PHE A 316 -6.64 -21.30 22.93
CA PHE A 316 -5.93 -22.47 23.43
C PHE A 316 -6.89 -23.52 24.02
N ASN A 317 -7.98 -23.09 24.62
CA ASN A 317 -9.04 -24.04 25.04
C ASN A 317 -9.66 -24.76 23.84
N ASP A 318 -9.95 -24.05 22.76
CA ASP A 318 -10.44 -24.64 21.50
C ASP A 318 -9.39 -25.62 20.94
N ALA A 319 -8.13 -25.21 20.88
CA ALA A 319 -7.04 -26.05 20.38
C ALA A 319 -6.87 -27.32 21.22
N ARG A 320 -6.92 -27.21 22.55
CA ARG A 320 -6.86 -28.35 23.47
C ARG A 320 -8.03 -29.31 23.27
N PHE A 321 -9.24 -28.78 23.13
CA PHE A 321 -10.43 -29.60 22.85
C PHE A 321 -10.26 -30.41 21.56
N PHE A 322 -9.89 -29.75 20.45
CA PHE A 322 -9.68 -30.44 19.17
C PHE A 322 -8.54 -31.45 19.23
N TRP A 323 -7.43 -31.11 19.89
CA TRP A 323 -6.31 -32.02 20.10
C TRP A 323 -6.76 -33.31 20.83
N GLN A 324 -7.55 -33.17 21.91
CA GLN A 324 -8.07 -34.31 22.66
C GLN A 324 -9.05 -35.15 21.83
N VAL A 325 -9.96 -34.52 21.09
CA VAL A 325 -10.92 -35.22 20.23
C VAL A 325 -10.24 -35.95 19.09
N ASP A 326 -9.21 -35.36 18.51
CA ASP A 326 -8.49 -35.97 17.39
C ASP A 326 -7.68 -37.21 17.80
N GLN A 327 -7.29 -37.33 19.07
CA GLN A 327 -6.61 -38.51 19.60
C GLN A 327 -7.56 -39.68 19.93
N GLN A 328 -8.87 -39.42 20.05
CA GLN A 328 -9.85 -40.46 20.40
C GLN A 328 -10.19 -41.42 19.26
N LYS A 329 -10.00 -40.99 18.01
CA LYS A 329 -10.37 -41.74 16.81
C LYS A 329 -9.22 -41.74 15.81
N LYS A 330 -8.79 -42.92 15.34
CA LYS A 330 -7.77 -43.03 14.33
C LYS A 330 -8.23 -42.40 13.01
N LEU A 331 -7.30 -41.85 12.25
CA LEU A 331 -7.62 -41.19 10.99
C LEU A 331 -8.32 -42.12 9.98
N ALA A 332 -7.89 -43.38 9.92
CA ALA A 332 -8.52 -44.41 9.09
C ALA A 332 -10.01 -44.65 9.44
N ASP A 333 -10.36 -44.58 10.72
CA ASP A 333 -11.74 -44.79 11.18
C ASP A 333 -12.66 -43.59 10.83
N ARG A 334 -12.07 -42.45 10.44
CA ARG A 334 -12.81 -41.26 10.02
C ARG A 334 -13.20 -41.28 8.54
N VAL A 335 -12.68 -42.24 7.75
CA VAL A 335 -12.99 -42.33 6.32
C VAL A 335 -14.50 -42.47 6.09
N ALA A 336 -15.19 -43.28 6.93
CA ALA A 336 -16.65 -43.41 6.84
C ALA A 336 -17.40 -42.08 7.06
N ASP A 337 -16.86 -41.17 7.88
CA ASP A 337 -17.47 -39.89 8.18
C ASP A 337 -17.50 -38.95 6.94
N LEU A 338 -16.64 -39.22 5.93
CA LEU A 338 -16.60 -38.48 4.67
C LEU A 338 -17.91 -38.64 3.86
N ALA A 339 -18.73 -39.64 4.15
CA ALA A 339 -20.05 -39.80 3.55
C ALA A 339 -20.98 -38.62 3.88
N SER A 340 -20.81 -38.00 5.05
CA SER A 340 -21.61 -36.85 5.50
C SER A 340 -21.08 -35.50 5.03
N VAL A 341 -19.88 -35.46 4.43
CA VAL A 341 -19.23 -34.23 3.97
C VAL A 341 -19.44 -34.07 2.46
N THR A 342 -20.26 -33.10 2.07
CA THR A 342 -20.52 -32.82 0.64
C THR A 342 -19.28 -32.34 -0.07
N PHE A 343 -18.84 -33.08 -1.10
CA PHE A 343 -17.80 -32.61 -2.02
C PHE A 343 -18.34 -31.55 -2.99
N GLN A 344 -19.41 -31.90 -3.68
CA GLN A 344 -20.16 -31.03 -4.57
C GLN A 344 -21.61 -31.51 -4.68
N ALA A 345 -22.58 -30.58 -4.68
CA ALA A 345 -24.00 -30.91 -4.67
C ALA A 345 -24.45 -31.89 -5.78
N LYS A 346 -23.77 -31.88 -6.94
CA LYS A 346 -24.06 -32.75 -8.10
C LYS A 346 -23.20 -34.04 -8.12
N LEU A 347 -22.09 -34.07 -7.39
CA LEU A 347 -21.11 -35.18 -7.41
C LEU A 347 -21.05 -35.98 -6.11
N GLY A 348 -21.90 -35.61 -5.14
CA GLY A 348 -22.02 -36.35 -3.90
C GLY A 348 -21.02 -35.97 -2.80
N SER A 349 -20.68 -36.93 -1.96
CA SER A 349 -19.83 -36.78 -0.78
C SER A 349 -18.32 -36.92 -1.10
N TYR A 350 -17.48 -36.53 -0.13
CA TYR A 350 -16.03 -36.80 -0.24
C TYR A 350 -15.72 -38.33 -0.24
N LEU A 351 -16.54 -39.15 0.40
CA LEU A 351 -16.35 -40.60 0.34
C LEU A 351 -16.58 -41.15 -1.08
N GLU A 352 -17.59 -40.63 -1.80
CA GLU A 352 -17.87 -41.04 -3.18
C GLU A 352 -16.80 -40.52 -4.16
N LYS A 353 -16.04 -39.51 -3.80
CA LYS A 353 -14.94 -39.02 -4.59
C LYS A 353 -13.66 -39.87 -4.48
N THR A 354 -13.42 -40.49 -3.33
CA THR A 354 -12.23 -41.34 -3.07
C THR A 354 -12.39 -42.73 -3.62
#